data_2a3a0bd2295b81886d6832ea93ef6361
#
_entry.id   2a3a0bd2295b81886d6832ea93ef6361
#
_cell.length_a   1.000
_cell.length_b   1.000
_cell.length_c   1.000
_cell.angle_alpha   90.00
_cell.angle_beta   90.00
_cell.angle_gamma   90.00
#
_symmetry.space_group_name_H-M   'P 1'
#
loop_
_entity.id
_entity.type
_entity.pdbx_description
1 polymer ?
#
loop_
_entity_poly.entity_id
_entity_poly.type
_entity_poly.pdbx_seq_one_letter_code
_entity_poly.pdbx_strand_id
1 'polypeptide(L)'
;ITTTFDDDTMPLKLTRVLPSTQHTIATSAVNISNEQITITNHRLSTGDTLLYNNGGGTALAGLSNDTVYYVIKVDANTIKLATNSANATAGTAINLTGTGNNAQTLTHGYFAINGGSNAHYANGAFQFGYPDWGKRDVGDDITNSEPSFVGNPIQKMLFFRNRIALLSNENVILSRVNDFYNFWVKTAMAISNADPIDLQSSSTFPTKLYDAVENSGGLVIFSASEQFLLSSGAEALLTPETAKITYVSSYAFNPDSNAVSLGTTIGFLNSTAREARFYEVAEVTTRNEPTVVEQSKIIAELFPQKITNVTASTENNLLLFSVDSTLHTA
;
A
#
# COMPACT_ATOMS: atom_id res chain seq x y z
N ILE A 1 -26.57 7.41 2.63
CA ILE A 1 -26.04 6.07 2.95
C ILE A 1 -24.53 6.16 2.83
N THR A 2 -23.81 5.94 3.93
CA THR A 2 -22.35 5.88 3.91
C THR A 2 -21.93 4.57 3.26
N THR A 3 -21.19 4.64 2.18
CA THR A 3 -20.62 3.46 1.51
C THR A 3 -19.16 3.33 1.92
N THR A 4 -18.77 2.13 2.32
CA THR A 4 -17.39 1.77 2.68
C THR A 4 -16.88 0.68 1.76
N PHE A 5 -15.57 0.61 1.56
CA PHE A 5 -14.97 -0.51 0.86
C PHE A 5 -15.00 -1.77 1.73
N ASP A 6 -15.02 -2.91 1.08
CA ASP A 6 -14.83 -4.20 1.75
C ASP A 6 -13.31 -4.40 1.98
N ASP A 7 -12.90 -4.37 3.24
CA ASP A 7 -11.50 -4.48 3.63
C ASP A 7 -10.83 -5.78 3.11
N ASP A 8 -11.60 -6.86 2.96
CA ASP A 8 -11.08 -8.15 2.48
C ASP A 8 -10.70 -8.12 0.98
N THR A 9 -11.20 -7.15 0.22
CA THR A 9 -10.92 -6.98 -1.21
C THR A 9 -9.90 -5.87 -1.50
N MET A 10 -9.53 -5.08 -0.49
CA MET A 10 -8.64 -3.94 -0.64
C MET A 10 -7.19 -4.29 -0.31
N PRO A 11 -6.22 -3.55 -0.89
CA PRO A 11 -4.80 -3.73 -0.59
C PRO A 11 -4.49 -3.56 0.90
N LEU A 12 -3.60 -4.41 1.41
CA LEU A 12 -3.12 -4.34 2.79
C LEU A 12 -2.00 -3.30 2.94
N LYS A 13 -1.95 -2.69 4.11
CA LYS A 13 -0.86 -1.79 4.52
C LYS A 13 0.25 -2.60 5.19
N LEU A 14 1.47 -2.41 4.71
CA LEU A 14 2.67 -2.94 5.35
C LEU A 14 3.25 -1.89 6.30
N THR A 15 3.25 -2.20 7.59
CA THR A 15 3.80 -1.32 8.63
C THR A 15 5.03 -1.96 9.25
N ARG A 16 6.11 -1.19 9.39
CA ARG A 16 7.28 -1.64 10.14
C ARG A 16 6.93 -1.73 11.63
N VAL A 17 7.09 -2.92 12.19
CA VAL A 17 6.92 -3.15 13.63
C VAL A 17 8.26 -2.89 14.32
N LEU A 18 8.25 -2.06 15.36
CA LEU A 18 9.44 -1.83 16.19
C LEU A 18 9.83 -3.14 16.89
N PRO A 19 11.14 -3.32 17.23
CA PRO A 19 11.57 -4.46 18.03
C PRO A 19 10.74 -4.56 19.30
N SER A 20 10.38 -5.77 19.71
CA SER A 20 9.61 -5.97 20.94
C SER A 20 10.43 -5.50 22.15
N THR A 21 9.85 -4.62 22.95
CA THR A 21 10.40 -4.21 24.23
C THR A 21 9.47 -4.72 25.33
N GLN A 22 10.01 -5.53 26.23
CA GLN A 22 9.26 -6.02 27.39
C GLN A 22 9.50 -5.09 28.59
N HIS A 23 8.43 -4.68 29.22
CA HIS A 23 8.43 -3.89 30.44
C HIS A 23 7.87 -4.73 31.58
N THR A 24 8.66 -4.97 32.61
CA THR A 24 8.17 -5.59 33.86
C THR A 24 7.46 -4.51 34.67
N ILE A 25 6.24 -4.80 35.10
CA ILE A 25 5.36 -3.86 35.80
C ILE A 25 5.29 -4.26 37.28
N ALA A 26 5.96 -3.52 38.13
CA ALA A 26 5.82 -3.71 39.59
C ALA A 26 4.42 -3.25 40.05
N THR A 27 3.93 -3.84 41.14
CA THR A 27 2.64 -3.43 41.74
C THR A 27 2.61 -1.95 42.14
N SER A 28 3.77 -1.39 42.55
CA SER A 28 3.94 0.04 42.86
C SER A 28 3.87 0.96 41.63
N ALA A 29 4.04 0.44 40.43
CA ALA A 29 3.93 1.20 39.19
C ALA A 29 2.48 1.40 38.73
N VAL A 30 1.51 0.71 39.35
CA VAL A 30 0.10 0.76 38.99
C VAL A 30 -0.67 1.68 39.90
N ASN A 31 -1.28 2.72 39.32
CA ASN A 31 -2.18 3.64 40.00
C ASN A 31 -3.64 3.33 39.59
N ILE A 32 -4.36 2.63 40.46
CA ILE A 32 -5.73 2.21 40.23
C ILE A 32 -6.75 3.35 40.29
N SER A 33 -6.41 4.47 40.96
CA SER A 33 -7.33 5.61 41.06
C SER A 33 -7.43 6.42 39.77
N ASN A 34 -6.40 6.36 38.94
CA ASN A 34 -6.30 7.09 37.67
C ASN A 34 -6.15 6.13 36.46
N GLU A 35 -6.26 4.81 36.64
CA GLU A 35 -6.05 3.76 35.62
C GLU A 35 -4.68 3.91 34.90
N GLN A 36 -3.63 4.29 35.66
CA GLN A 36 -2.31 4.59 35.11
C GLN A 36 -1.29 3.52 35.44
N ILE A 37 -0.38 3.29 34.49
CA ILE A 37 0.78 2.42 34.65
C ILE A 37 2.03 3.25 34.34
N THR A 38 2.97 3.30 35.30
CA THR A 38 4.25 4.02 35.14
C THR A 38 5.28 3.12 34.47
N ILE A 39 5.79 3.53 33.32
CA ILE A 39 6.87 2.88 32.56
C ILE A 39 7.83 3.98 32.12
N THR A 40 8.94 4.15 32.84
CA THR A 40 9.87 5.22 32.61
C THR A 40 10.42 5.23 31.17
N ASN A 41 10.28 6.38 30.49
CA ASN A 41 10.78 6.61 29.13
C ASN A 41 10.31 5.55 28.12
N HIS A 42 9.04 5.21 28.14
CA HIS A 42 8.46 4.08 27.39
C HIS A 42 8.46 4.25 25.87
N ARG A 43 8.56 5.45 25.34
CA ARG A 43 8.54 5.77 23.89
C ARG A 43 7.32 5.27 23.12
N LEU A 44 6.25 4.90 23.82
CA LEU A 44 4.98 4.46 23.24
C LEU A 44 4.14 5.67 22.80
N SER A 45 3.28 5.43 21.82
CA SER A 45 2.28 6.39 21.32
C SER A 45 0.88 5.86 21.57
N THR A 46 -0.12 6.74 21.60
CA THR A 46 -1.52 6.32 21.65
C THR A 46 -1.86 5.49 20.43
N GLY A 47 -2.48 4.32 20.63
CA GLY A 47 -2.77 3.34 19.59
C GLY A 47 -1.76 2.20 19.45
N ASP A 48 -0.57 2.31 20.07
CA ASP A 48 0.38 1.19 20.12
C ASP A 48 -0.23 0.01 20.86
N THR A 49 0.20 -1.22 20.50
CA THR A 49 -0.30 -2.46 21.12
C THR A 49 0.69 -3.05 22.09
N LEU A 50 0.18 -3.53 23.22
CA LEU A 50 0.95 -4.22 24.26
C LEU A 50 0.29 -5.54 24.60
N LEU A 51 1.06 -6.63 24.56
CA LEU A 51 0.63 -7.92 25.14
C LEU A 51 0.85 -7.88 26.65
N TYR A 52 -0.21 -8.09 27.39
CA TYR A 52 -0.13 -8.27 28.85
C TYR A 52 0.06 -9.76 29.19
N ASN A 53 1.05 -10.03 30.06
CA ASN A 53 1.23 -11.34 30.67
C ASN A 53 1.36 -11.18 32.18
N ASN A 54 0.62 -12.02 32.93
CA ASN A 54 0.56 -11.95 34.38
C ASN A 54 1.78 -12.58 35.11
N GLY A 55 2.78 -13.07 34.35
CA GLY A 55 3.98 -13.70 34.93
C GLY A 55 3.71 -14.94 35.79
N GLY A 56 2.58 -15.62 35.59
CA GLY A 56 2.16 -16.81 36.36
C GLY A 56 1.56 -16.50 37.72
N GLY A 57 1.39 -15.22 38.10
CA GLY A 57 0.81 -14.76 39.35
C GLY A 57 -0.61 -14.21 39.21
N THR A 58 -1.05 -13.43 40.21
CA THR A 58 -2.34 -12.72 40.17
C THR A 58 -2.31 -11.68 39.06
N ALA A 59 -3.27 -11.69 38.17
CA ALA A 59 -3.37 -10.69 37.10
C ALA A 59 -3.72 -9.30 37.67
N LEU A 60 -3.30 -8.27 36.95
CA LEU A 60 -3.75 -6.89 37.17
C LEU A 60 -5.25 -6.84 36.92
N ALA A 61 -6.02 -6.55 37.98
CA ALA A 61 -7.48 -6.65 37.88
C ALA A 61 -8.03 -5.61 36.90
N GLY A 62 -8.79 -6.07 35.93
CA GLY A 62 -9.24 -5.35 34.73
C GLY A 62 -8.55 -5.84 33.45
N LEU A 63 -7.46 -6.62 33.55
CA LEU A 63 -6.77 -7.22 32.42
C LEU A 63 -6.86 -8.74 32.46
N SER A 64 -6.84 -9.36 31.26
CA SER A 64 -6.78 -10.80 31.06
C SER A 64 -5.37 -11.21 30.62
N ASN A 65 -4.88 -12.35 31.12
CA ASN A 65 -3.58 -12.88 30.72
C ASN A 65 -3.52 -13.16 29.23
N ASP A 66 -2.33 -12.97 28.63
CA ASP A 66 -2.04 -13.20 27.20
C ASP A 66 -3.00 -12.46 26.25
N THR A 67 -3.43 -11.26 26.66
CA THR A 67 -4.33 -10.41 25.89
C THR A 67 -3.62 -9.13 25.43
N VAL A 68 -3.91 -8.72 24.18
CA VAL A 68 -3.39 -7.48 23.60
C VAL A 68 -4.28 -6.32 23.98
N TYR A 69 -3.66 -5.24 24.45
CA TYR A 69 -4.31 -3.98 24.80
C TYR A 69 -3.69 -2.82 24.01
N TYR A 70 -4.40 -1.71 23.93
CA TYR A 70 -4.00 -0.52 23.20
C TYR A 70 -3.59 0.59 24.18
N VAL A 71 -2.51 1.27 23.83
CA VAL A 71 -1.94 2.33 24.68
C VAL A 71 -2.74 3.62 24.55
N ILE A 72 -3.02 4.25 25.67
CA ILE A 72 -3.36 5.67 25.78
C ILE A 72 -2.17 6.34 26.43
N LYS A 73 -1.41 7.14 25.68
CA LYS A 73 -0.27 7.87 26.20
C LYS A 73 -0.73 9.03 27.06
N VAL A 74 -0.27 9.08 28.31
CA VAL A 74 -0.50 10.22 29.22
C VAL A 74 0.66 11.20 29.13
N ASP A 75 1.89 10.70 29.33
CA ASP A 75 3.14 11.46 29.21
C ASP A 75 4.31 10.53 28.78
N ALA A 76 5.57 10.97 28.94
CA ALA A 76 6.76 10.19 28.57
C ALA A 76 6.98 8.94 29.44
N ASN A 77 6.38 8.90 30.64
CA ASN A 77 6.60 7.87 31.65
C ASN A 77 5.32 7.15 32.08
N THR A 78 4.15 7.55 31.54
CA THR A 78 2.86 7.09 32.05
C THR A 78 1.92 6.77 30.90
N ILE A 79 1.30 5.61 30.99
CA ILE A 79 0.28 5.15 30.03
C ILE A 79 -1.00 4.72 30.75
N LYS A 80 -2.10 4.65 29.99
CA LYS A 80 -3.30 3.88 30.31
C LYS A 80 -3.51 2.82 29.22
N LEU A 81 -4.38 1.85 29.48
CA LEU A 81 -4.71 0.78 28.53
C LEU A 81 -6.17 0.86 28.10
N ALA A 82 -6.44 0.51 26.84
CA ALA A 82 -7.77 0.41 26.26
C ALA A 82 -7.97 -0.97 25.63
N THR A 83 -9.22 -1.38 25.45
CA THR A 83 -9.58 -2.68 24.88
C THR A 83 -9.46 -2.75 23.36
N ASN A 84 -9.49 -1.60 22.67
CA ASN A 84 -9.38 -1.50 21.22
C ASN A 84 -8.83 -0.12 20.81
N SER A 85 -8.48 0.03 19.54
CA SER A 85 -7.90 1.25 18.98
C SER A 85 -8.84 2.47 19.06
N ALA A 86 -10.14 2.27 18.85
CA ALA A 86 -11.14 3.36 18.94
C ALA A 86 -11.20 3.92 20.36
N ASN A 87 -11.24 3.05 21.38
CA ASN A 87 -11.21 3.44 22.79
C ASN A 87 -9.90 4.14 23.17
N ALA A 88 -8.76 3.69 22.61
CA ALA A 88 -7.48 4.34 22.84
C ALA A 88 -7.47 5.78 22.29
N THR A 89 -7.96 5.98 21.08
CA THR A 89 -8.07 7.30 20.45
C THR A 89 -9.06 8.21 21.19
N ALA A 90 -10.16 7.64 21.69
CA ALA A 90 -11.15 8.37 22.49
C ALA A 90 -10.71 8.65 23.94
N GLY A 91 -9.57 8.08 24.37
CA GLY A 91 -9.10 8.22 25.76
C GLY A 91 -9.87 7.37 26.79
N THR A 92 -10.67 6.39 26.34
CA THR A 92 -11.47 5.52 27.19
C THR A 92 -10.61 4.39 27.74
N ALA A 93 -10.15 4.55 28.97
CA ALA A 93 -9.28 3.58 29.63
C ALA A 93 -10.06 2.41 30.26
N ILE A 94 -9.37 1.28 30.42
CA ILE A 94 -9.84 0.13 31.20
C ILE A 94 -9.80 0.50 32.68
N ASN A 95 -10.89 0.19 33.39
CA ASN A 95 -10.96 0.37 34.84
C ASN A 95 -10.08 -0.69 35.53
N LEU A 96 -9.01 -0.23 36.19
CA LEU A 96 -8.10 -1.09 36.95
C LEU A 96 -8.58 -1.14 38.42
N THR A 97 -8.85 -2.33 38.92
CA THR A 97 -9.38 -2.53 40.29
C THR A 97 -8.41 -3.25 41.23
N GLY A 98 -7.18 -3.54 40.74
CA GLY A 98 -6.12 -4.15 41.53
C GLY A 98 -4.78 -3.94 40.85
N THR A 99 -3.66 -4.23 41.55
CA THR A 99 -2.30 -3.96 41.10
C THR A 99 -1.55 -5.16 40.51
N GLY A 100 -2.17 -6.37 40.55
CA GLY A 100 -1.53 -7.59 40.07
C GLY A 100 -0.35 -8.07 40.95
N ASN A 101 0.72 -8.47 40.31
CA ASN A 101 1.94 -8.96 40.97
C ASN A 101 3.19 -8.30 40.33
N ASN A 102 4.40 -8.57 40.92
CA ASN A 102 5.65 -7.94 40.46
C ASN A 102 6.33 -8.64 39.28
N ALA A 103 5.80 -9.78 38.80
CA ALA A 103 6.34 -10.51 37.64
C ALA A 103 5.57 -10.26 36.35
N GLN A 104 4.51 -9.46 36.43
CA GLN A 104 3.68 -9.15 35.27
C GLN A 104 4.43 -8.29 34.25
N THR A 105 4.12 -8.46 32.97
CA THR A 105 4.82 -7.77 31.89
C THR A 105 3.87 -7.20 30.86
N LEU A 106 4.29 -6.11 30.24
CA LEU A 106 3.71 -5.53 29.02
C LEU A 106 4.78 -5.58 27.94
N THR A 107 4.49 -6.28 26.83
CA THR A 107 5.45 -6.44 25.74
C THR A 107 4.93 -5.74 24.49
N HIS A 108 5.69 -4.75 24.00
CA HIS A 108 5.40 -4.05 22.76
C HIS A 108 5.76 -4.91 21.53
N GLY A 109 5.08 -4.66 20.41
CA GLY A 109 5.33 -5.39 19.17
C GLY A 109 4.42 -6.61 18.96
N TYR A 110 3.38 -6.76 19.78
CA TYR A 110 2.33 -7.74 19.57
C TYR A 110 1.11 -7.12 18.92
N PHE A 111 0.41 -7.89 18.11
CA PHE A 111 -0.90 -7.54 17.59
C PHE A 111 -1.83 -8.74 17.66
N ALA A 112 -3.12 -8.45 17.79
CA ALA A 112 -4.15 -9.50 17.76
C ALA A 112 -4.40 -9.92 16.30
N ILE A 113 -4.33 -11.24 16.04
CA ILE A 113 -4.75 -11.81 14.76
C ILE A 113 -6.21 -12.26 14.94
N ASN A 114 -7.06 -11.94 13.96
CA ASN A 114 -8.42 -12.50 13.93
C ASN A 114 -8.33 -14.02 13.93
N GLY A 115 -8.76 -14.65 15.03
CA GLY A 115 -8.66 -16.12 15.21
C GLY A 115 -8.00 -16.56 16.53
N GLY A 116 -7.60 -15.63 17.40
CA GLY A 116 -7.26 -15.92 18.80
C GLY A 116 -5.81 -16.27 19.11
N SER A 117 -4.88 -16.10 18.16
CA SER A 117 -3.45 -16.22 18.45
C SER A 117 -2.77 -14.88 18.37
N ASN A 118 -2.00 -14.52 19.40
CA ASN A 118 -1.15 -13.34 19.36
C ASN A 118 0.16 -13.66 18.61
N ALA A 119 0.56 -12.83 17.69
CA ALA A 119 1.84 -12.97 17.00
C ALA A 119 2.85 -11.93 17.51
N HIS A 120 4.06 -12.39 17.74
CA HIS A 120 5.18 -11.58 18.20
C HIS A 120 6.21 -11.41 17.08
N TYR A 121 6.59 -10.16 16.78
CA TYR A 121 7.65 -9.85 15.85
C TYR A 121 8.90 -9.37 16.56
N ALA A 122 9.92 -10.21 16.56
CA ALA A 122 11.25 -9.84 17.02
C ALA A 122 12.03 -9.17 15.88
N ASN A 123 12.87 -8.17 16.20
CA ASN A 123 13.89 -7.61 15.32
C ASN A 123 13.43 -6.94 14.03
N GLY A 124 12.40 -6.10 14.08
CA GLY A 124 12.05 -5.23 12.95
C GLY A 124 11.26 -5.93 11.86
N ALA A 125 10.41 -6.85 12.22
CA ALA A 125 9.42 -7.46 11.32
C ALA A 125 8.43 -6.42 10.78
N PHE A 126 7.75 -6.78 9.70
CA PHE A 126 6.66 -5.99 9.13
C PHE A 126 5.33 -6.65 9.45
N GLN A 127 4.32 -5.83 9.68
CA GLN A 127 2.95 -6.24 9.90
C GLN A 127 2.09 -5.86 8.71
N PHE A 128 1.30 -6.81 8.20
CA PHE A 128 0.20 -6.51 7.30
C PHE A 128 -1.05 -6.16 8.11
N GLY A 129 -1.72 -5.11 7.72
CA GLY A 129 -2.98 -4.66 8.34
C GLY A 129 -3.85 -3.95 7.34
N TYR A 130 -5.11 -3.74 7.70
CA TYR A 130 -6.02 -2.96 6.90
C TYR A 130 -5.75 -1.46 7.13
N PRO A 131 -5.54 -0.65 6.08
CA PRO A 131 -5.57 0.79 6.23
C PRO A 131 -7.01 1.26 6.51
N ASP A 132 -7.14 2.44 7.04
CA ASP A 132 -8.44 3.10 7.25
C ASP A 132 -8.89 3.71 5.91
N TRP A 133 -9.53 2.90 5.08
CA TRP A 133 -10.02 3.32 3.78
C TRP A 133 -11.12 4.37 3.93
N GLY A 134 -11.03 5.43 3.14
CA GLY A 134 -12.04 6.49 3.09
C GLY A 134 -13.41 5.95 2.70
N LYS A 135 -14.45 6.59 3.21
CA LYS A 135 -15.84 6.28 2.91
C LYS A 135 -16.50 7.43 2.16
N ARG A 136 -17.60 7.13 1.47
CA ARG A 136 -18.42 8.14 0.82
C ARG A 136 -19.27 8.88 1.85
N ASP A 137 -18.87 10.11 2.15
CA ASP A 137 -19.59 10.97 3.13
C ASP A 137 -20.56 11.94 2.45
N VAL A 138 -20.45 12.16 1.12
CA VAL A 138 -21.27 13.12 0.37
C VAL A 138 -21.71 12.52 -0.97
N GLY A 139 -22.83 13.02 -1.49
CA GLY A 139 -23.37 12.58 -2.79
C GLY A 139 -24.04 11.22 -2.75
N ASP A 140 -24.34 10.71 -3.94
CA ASP A 140 -24.99 9.43 -4.20
C ASP A 140 -24.28 8.71 -5.37
N ASP A 141 -24.85 7.64 -5.88
CA ASP A 141 -24.25 6.83 -6.96
C ASP A 141 -24.13 7.58 -8.31
N ILE A 142 -24.76 8.75 -8.44
CA ILE A 142 -24.69 9.58 -9.64
C ILE A 142 -23.65 10.70 -9.46
N THR A 143 -23.66 11.36 -8.31
CA THR A 143 -22.84 12.56 -8.05
C THR A 143 -21.49 12.25 -7.39
N ASN A 144 -21.33 11.06 -6.83
CA ASN A 144 -20.11 10.53 -6.26
C ASN A 144 -20.12 9.01 -6.41
N SER A 145 -19.99 8.53 -7.65
CA SER A 145 -20.07 7.12 -8.00
C SER A 145 -18.96 6.31 -7.31
N GLU A 146 -19.20 5.01 -7.16
CA GLU A 146 -18.15 4.10 -6.70
C GLU A 146 -16.96 4.11 -7.66
N PRO A 147 -15.71 4.08 -7.12
CA PRO A 147 -14.53 3.94 -7.95
C PRO A 147 -14.56 2.66 -8.78
N SER A 148 -14.03 2.71 -10.01
CA SER A 148 -14.11 1.61 -10.99
C SER A 148 -13.41 0.32 -10.54
N PHE A 149 -12.58 0.35 -9.50
CA PHE A 149 -11.96 -0.87 -8.95
C PHE A 149 -12.90 -1.66 -8.05
N VAL A 150 -14.01 -1.10 -7.56
CA VAL A 150 -14.95 -1.81 -6.68
C VAL A 150 -15.56 -3.00 -7.41
N GLY A 151 -15.40 -4.20 -6.82
CA GLY A 151 -15.82 -5.46 -7.45
C GLY A 151 -14.95 -5.95 -8.60
N ASN A 152 -13.84 -5.27 -8.91
CA ASN A 152 -12.89 -5.63 -9.96
C ASN A 152 -11.49 -5.90 -9.39
N PRO A 153 -10.69 -6.79 -9.99
CA PRO A 153 -9.34 -7.08 -9.54
C PRO A 153 -8.41 -5.89 -9.78
N ILE A 154 -7.57 -5.58 -8.79
CA ILE A 154 -6.49 -4.60 -8.91
C ILE A 154 -5.25 -5.31 -9.47
N GLN A 155 -4.79 -4.91 -10.65
CA GLN A 155 -3.62 -5.49 -11.32
C GLN A 155 -2.31 -4.90 -10.80
N LYS A 156 -2.30 -3.59 -10.53
CA LYS A 156 -1.12 -2.87 -10.08
C LYS A 156 -1.49 -1.75 -9.13
N MET A 157 -0.65 -1.54 -8.14
CA MET A 157 -0.68 -0.37 -7.27
C MET A 157 0.68 0.32 -7.32
N LEU A 158 0.69 1.63 -7.46
CA LEU A 158 1.90 2.45 -7.49
C LEU A 158 1.62 3.82 -6.89
N PHE A 159 2.69 4.57 -6.66
CA PHE A 159 2.60 5.95 -6.19
C PHE A 159 2.91 6.90 -7.33
N PHE A 160 2.03 7.87 -7.58
CA PHE A 160 2.20 8.84 -8.66
C PHE A 160 1.67 10.21 -8.25
N ARG A 161 2.52 11.23 -8.32
CA ARG A 161 2.19 12.64 -8.04
C ARG A 161 1.36 12.85 -6.78
N ASN A 162 1.87 12.35 -5.64
CA ASN A 162 1.22 12.42 -4.32
C ASN A 162 -0.16 11.77 -4.25
N ARG A 163 -0.39 10.73 -5.04
CA ARG A 163 -1.59 9.90 -5.06
C ARG A 163 -1.21 8.42 -5.10
N ILE A 164 -2.02 7.55 -4.53
CA ILE A 164 -1.99 6.14 -4.89
C ILE A 164 -2.73 5.99 -6.21
N ALA A 165 -2.09 5.31 -7.16
CA ALA A 165 -2.68 4.91 -8.42
C ALA A 165 -2.95 3.41 -8.41
N LEU A 166 -4.15 3.03 -8.80
CA LEU A 166 -4.60 1.65 -8.98
C LEU A 166 -4.91 1.43 -10.46
N LEU A 167 -4.45 0.30 -11.00
CA LEU A 167 -4.88 -0.19 -12.31
C LEU A 167 -5.90 -1.29 -12.09
N SER A 168 -7.08 -1.14 -12.65
CA SER A 168 -8.16 -2.11 -12.56
C SER A 168 -8.88 -2.24 -13.90
N ASN A 169 -8.81 -3.41 -14.52
CA ASN A 169 -9.27 -3.65 -15.88
C ASN A 169 -8.69 -2.60 -16.85
N GLU A 170 -9.54 -1.79 -17.50
CA GLU A 170 -9.15 -0.70 -18.40
C GLU A 170 -9.03 0.67 -17.71
N ASN A 171 -9.22 0.74 -16.39
CA ASN A 171 -9.25 1.99 -15.64
C ASN A 171 -7.96 2.27 -14.90
N VAL A 172 -7.63 3.56 -14.80
CA VAL A 172 -6.61 4.12 -13.94
C VAL A 172 -7.29 4.98 -12.90
N ILE A 173 -7.18 4.58 -11.65
CA ILE A 173 -7.86 5.23 -10.54
C ILE A 173 -6.81 5.81 -9.59
N LEU A 174 -6.85 7.13 -9.33
CA LEU A 174 -5.93 7.80 -8.42
C LEU A 174 -6.68 8.31 -7.19
N SER A 175 -6.11 8.09 -6.02
CA SER A 175 -6.63 8.63 -4.76
C SER A 175 -6.66 10.15 -4.75
N ARG A 176 -7.24 10.75 -3.71
CA ARG A 176 -7.11 12.19 -3.47
C ARG A 176 -5.64 12.56 -3.23
N VAL A 177 -5.30 13.82 -3.53
CA VAL A 177 -3.95 14.34 -3.30
C VAL A 177 -3.62 14.34 -1.81
N ASN A 178 -2.50 13.70 -1.43
CA ASN A 178 -2.03 13.56 -0.04
C ASN A 178 -3.01 12.84 0.92
N ASP A 179 -4.06 12.22 0.37
CA ASP A 179 -5.03 11.43 1.11
C ASP A 179 -5.14 10.05 0.43
N PHE A 180 -4.17 9.20 0.70
CA PHE A 180 -3.85 8.00 -0.08
C PHE A 180 -4.88 6.88 0.03
N TYR A 181 -5.66 6.88 1.09
CA TYR A 181 -6.69 5.85 1.32
C TYR A 181 -8.10 6.33 0.95
N ASN A 182 -8.22 7.50 0.32
CA ASN A 182 -9.51 8.11 -0.01
C ASN A 182 -9.69 8.26 -1.52
N PHE A 183 -10.71 7.59 -2.06
CA PHE A 183 -11.10 7.59 -3.47
C PHE A 183 -12.47 8.22 -3.70
N TRP A 184 -12.97 9.02 -2.75
CA TRP A 184 -14.25 9.70 -2.83
C TRP A 184 -14.06 11.21 -2.95
N VAL A 185 -14.96 11.88 -3.69
CA VAL A 185 -14.93 13.35 -3.76
C VAL A 185 -15.31 13.98 -2.42
N LYS A 186 -14.73 15.13 -2.12
CA LYS A 186 -15.01 15.84 -0.88
C LYS A 186 -16.35 16.54 -0.88
N THR A 187 -16.83 16.97 -2.04
CA THR A 187 -18.10 17.66 -2.24
C THR A 187 -18.71 17.25 -3.56
N ALA A 188 -20.02 17.03 -3.57
CA ALA A 188 -20.77 16.72 -4.78
C ALA A 188 -21.18 17.97 -5.59
N MET A 189 -20.86 19.18 -5.11
CA MET A 189 -21.30 20.44 -5.72
C MET A 189 -20.27 21.07 -6.66
N ALA A 190 -18.99 20.76 -6.50
CA ALA A 190 -17.91 21.31 -7.31
C ALA A 190 -16.72 20.34 -7.34
N ILE A 191 -16.06 20.26 -8.49
CA ILE A 191 -14.83 19.48 -8.65
C ILE A 191 -13.66 20.25 -8.01
N SER A 192 -12.90 19.55 -7.19
CA SER A 192 -11.68 20.08 -6.59
C SER A 192 -10.44 19.50 -7.29
N ASN A 193 -9.38 20.28 -7.41
CA ASN A 193 -8.09 19.81 -7.93
C ASN A 193 -7.50 18.64 -7.12
N ALA A 194 -7.91 18.50 -5.87
CA ALA A 194 -7.48 17.43 -4.98
C ALA A 194 -8.34 16.17 -5.07
N ASP A 195 -9.47 16.19 -5.75
CA ASP A 195 -10.38 15.05 -5.84
C ASP A 195 -9.77 13.85 -6.57
N PRO A 196 -10.29 12.64 -6.35
CA PRO A 196 -9.84 11.42 -7.04
C PRO A 196 -9.98 11.57 -8.55
N ILE A 197 -9.19 10.79 -9.28
CA ILE A 197 -9.25 10.70 -10.73
C ILE A 197 -9.57 9.25 -11.09
N ASP A 198 -10.59 9.03 -11.90
CA ASP A 198 -10.95 7.70 -12.41
C ASP A 198 -11.16 7.84 -13.92
N LEU A 199 -10.26 7.26 -14.69
CA LEU A 199 -10.22 7.39 -16.14
C LEU A 199 -10.07 6.03 -16.81
N GLN A 200 -10.89 5.81 -17.81
CA GLN A 200 -10.82 4.64 -18.68
C GLN A 200 -9.84 4.90 -19.84
N SER A 201 -9.04 3.89 -20.16
CA SER A 201 -8.19 3.91 -21.37
C SER A 201 -9.08 3.80 -22.62
N SER A 202 -8.83 4.67 -23.61
CA SER A 202 -9.55 4.61 -24.87
C SER A 202 -8.79 3.71 -25.84
N SER A 203 -9.18 2.44 -25.91
CA SER A 203 -8.69 1.45 -26.87
C SER A 203 -9.78 1.02 -27.84
N THR A 204 -9.38 0.55 -29.02
CA THR A 204 -10.28 -0.06 -30.01
C THR A 204 -10.67 -1.50 -29.67
N PHE A 205 -9.95 -2.13 -28.73
CA PHE A 205 -10.14 -3.51 -28.30
C PHE A 205 -10.34 -3.58 -26.79
N PRO A 206 -11.02 -4.61 -26.26
CA PRO A 206 -11.05 -4.85 -24.82
C PRO A 206 -9.62 -4.89 -24.26
N THR A 207 -9.30 -3.96 -23.41
CA THR A 207 -7.94 -3.73 -22.94
C THR A 207 -7.89 -3.87 -21.44
N LYS A 208 -6.93 -4.66 -20.96
CA LYS A 208 -6.61 -4.78 -19.54
C LYS A 208 -5.25 -4.15 -19.27
N LEU A 209 -5.18 -3.28 -18.27
CA LEU A 209 -3.96 -2.61 -17.86
C LEU A 209 -3.21 -3.50 -16.86
N TYR A 210 -1.93 -3.74 -17.10
CA TYR A 210 -1.12 -4.66 -16.30
C TYR A 210 -0.05 -3.98 -15.49
N ASP A 211 0.61 -2.97 -16.06
CA ASP A 211 1.70 -2.26 -15.40
C ASP A 211 1.75 -0.78 -15.78
N ALA A 212 2.47 0.00 -14.97
CA ALA A 212 2.72 1.40 -15.29
C ALA A 212 4.04 1.87 -14.68
N VAL A 213 4.72 2.77 -15.40
CA VAL A 213 6.00 3.34 -15.01
C VAL A 213 5.97 4.84 -15.20
N GLU A 214 6.44 5.59 -14.20
CA GLU A 214 6.58 7.04 -14.28
C GLU A 214 7.74 7.44 -15.17
N ASN A 215 7.51 8.46 -15.98
CA ASN A 215 8.47 9.09 -16.86
C ASN A 215 8.28 10.63 -16.80
N SER A 216 9.18 11.39 -17.39
CA SER A 216 9.12 12.87 -17.39
C SER A 216 7.83 13.44 -18.00
N GLY A 217 7.20 12.73 -18.93
CA GLY A 217 5.92 13.12 -19.57
C GLY A 217 4.67 12.77 -18.78
N GLY A 218 4.76 11.86 -17.82
CA GLY A 218 3.61 11.36 -17.07
C GLY A 218 3.75 9.91 -16.64
N LEU A 219 2.66 9.19 -16.56
CA LEU A 219 2.62 7.77 -16.24
C LEU A 219 2.38 6.97 -17.52
N VAL A 220 3.37 6.19 -17.93
CA VAL A 220 3.25 5.27 -19.08
C VAL A 220 2.63 3.99 -18.59
N ILE A 221 1.54 3.58 -19.22
CA ILE A 221 0.69 2.46 -18.81
C ILE A 221 0.75 1.39 -19.90
N PHE A 222 0.89 0.16 -19.49
CA PHE A 222 1.04 -1.01 -20.37
C PHE A 222 -0.19 -1.90 -20.32
N SER A 223 -0.76 -2.16 -21.49
CA SER A 223 -1.66 -3.29 -21.72
C SER A 223 -0.91 -4.42 -22.43
N ALA A 224 -1.56 -5.52 -22.72
CA ALA A 224 -0.93 -6.62 -23.43
C ALA A 224 -0.46 -6.24 -24.85
N SER A 225 -1.09 -5.25 -25.50
CA SER A 225 -0.87 -4.91 -26.92
C SER A 225 -0.65 -3.42 -27.19
N GLU A 226 -0.90 -2.56 -26.20
CA GLU A 226 -0.86 -1.11 -26.39
C GLU A 226 -0.23 -0.42 -25.17
N GLN A 227 0.33 0.76 -25.40
CA GLN A 227 0.83 1.63 -24.36
C GLN A 227 0.06 2.95 -24.38
N PHE A 228 -0.20 3.47 -23.18
CA PHE A 228 -0.89 4.73 -22.96
C PHE A 228 -0.08 5.66 -22.09
N LEU A 229 -0.33 6.95 -22.19
CA LEU A 229 0.26 7.98 -21.34
C LEU A 229 -0.84 8.70 -20.56
N LEU A 230 -0.81 8.60 -19.24
CA LEU A 230 -1.59 9.47 -18.36
C LEU A 230 -0.78 10.74 -18.07
N SER A 231 -1.29 11.86 -18.48
CA SER A 231 -0.65 13.18 -18.28
C SER A 231 -1.69 14.27 -18.03
N SER A 232 -1.23 15.44 -17.64
CA SER A 232 -2.03 16.67 -17.58
C SER A 232 -2.01 17.46 -18.89
N GLY A 233 -1.47 16.91 -19.97
CA GLY A 233 -1.30 17.60 -21.24
C GLY A 233 -0.31 18.77 -21.14
N ALA A 234 -0.74 19.96 -21.51
CA ALA A 234 0.06 21.18 -21.42
C ALA A 234 0.03 21.83 -20.03
N GLU A 235 -0.85 21.36 -19.14
CA GLU A 235 -1.01 21.93 -17.81
C GLU A 235 0.05 21.38 -16.85
N ALA A 236 0.49 22.21 -15.90
CA ALA A 236 1.51 21.82 -14.94
C ALA A 236 1.00 20.87 -13.86
N LEU A 237 -0.31 20.92 -13.57
CA LEU A 237 -0.94 20.18 -12.47
C LEU A 237 -1.89 19.09 -12.99
N LEU A 238 -1.72 17.88 -12.47
CA LEU A 238 -2.64 16.77 -12.71
C LEU A 238 -3.85 16.87 -11.79
N THR A 239 -4.99 17.19 -12.36
CA THR A 239 -6.29 17.34 -11.69
C THR A 239 -7.35 16.48 -12.36
N PRO A 240 -8.52 16.26 -11.76
CA PRO A 240 -9.62 15.56 -12.45
C PRO A 240 -10.01 16.16 -13.79
N GLU A 241 -9.87 17.49 -13.97
CA GLU A 241 -10.21 18.18 -15.21
C GLU A 241 -9.11 18.13 -16.26
N THR A 242 -7.82 18.09 -15.84
CA THR A 242 -6.68 18.12 -16.76
C THR A 242 -6.14 16.75 -17.11
N ALA A 243 -6.46 15.74 -16.30
CA ALA A 243 -5.98 14.37 -16.50
C ALA A 243 -6.52 13.78 -17.80
N LYS A 244 -5.62 13.24 -18.61
CA LYS A 244 -5.93 12.60 -19.89
C LYS A 244 -5.10 11.36 -20.09
N ILE A 245 -5.75 10.31 -20.60
CA ILE A 245 -5.06 9.11 -21.08
C ILE A 245 -5.03 9.19 -22.60
N THR A 246 -3.83 9.17 -23.16
CA THR A 246 -3.58 9.20 -24.60
C THR A 246 -2.90 7.92 -25.05
N TYR A 247 -3.28 7.40 -26.22
CA TYR A 247 -2.58 6.31 -26.88
C TYR A 247 -1.16 6.75 -27.26
N VAL A 248 -0.19 5.86 -27.07
CA VAL A 248 1.23 6.10 -27.35
C VAL A 248 1.76 5.18 -28.44
N SER A 249 1.58 3.86 -28.30
CA SER A 249 2.12 2.88 -29.22
C SER A 249 1.44 1.52 -29.09
N SER A 250 1.62 0.66 -30.13
CA SER A 250 1.09 -0.71 -30.19
C SER A 250 2.22 -1.73 -30.18
N TYR A 251 2.90 -1.87 -29.07
CA TYR A 251 3.86 -2.94 -28.88
C TYR A 251 3.31 -3.98 -27.90
N ALA A 252 3.53 -5.26 -28.20
CA ALA A 252 3.12 -6.30 -27.27
C ALA A 252 3.97 -6.24 -26.00
N PHE A 253 3.30 -6.33 -24.86
CA PHE A 253 3.88 -6.37 -23.53
C PHE A 253 3.60 -7.74 -22.89
N ASN A 254 4.56 -8.28 -22.15
CA ASN A 254 4.36 -9.52 -21.39
C ASN A 254 3.68 -9.21 -20.06
N PRO A 255 2.40 -9.60 -19.87
CA PRO A 255 1.67 -9.33 -18.64
C PRO A 255 2.23 -10.01 -17.38
N ASP A 256 3.02 -11.08 -17.55
CA ASP A 256 3.66 -11.81 -16.45
C ASP A 256 4.97 -11.17 -16.00
N SER A 257 5.42 -10.13 -16.70
CA SER A 257 6.61 -9.34 -16.35
C SER A 257 6.24 -7.93 -15.91
N ASN A 258 7.24 -7.16 -15.54
CA ASN A 258 7.08 -5.74 -15.21
C ASN A 258 7.86 -4.86 -16.21
N ALA A 259 7.37 -3.65 -16.39
CA ALA A 259 8.12 -2.57 -17.01
C ALA A 259 9.06 -1.91 -15.99
N VAL A 260 10.16 -1.33 -16.44
CA VAL A 260 11.20 -0.78 -15.57
C VAL A 260 11.67 0.59 -16.07
N SER A 261 11.87 1.51 -15.14
CA SER A 261 12.49 2.81 -15.45
C SER A 261 14.01 2.65 -15.59
N LEU A 262 14.54 3.16 -16.70
CA LEU A 262 15.98 3.22 -16.97
C LEU A 262 16.53 4.65 -16.80
N GLY A 263 15.79 5.48 -16.08
CA GLY A 263 16.08 6.90 -15.89
C GLY A 263 15.31 7.76 -16.90
N THR A 264 15.83 7.98 -18.09
CA THR A 264 15.18 8.76 -19.15
C THR A 264 14.31 7.92 -20.07
N THR A 265 14.52 6.61 -20.11
CA THR A 265 13.81 5.66 -20.96
C THR A 265 13.09 4.60 -20.11
N ILE A 266 12.24 3.80 -20.74
CA ILE A 266 11.50 2.74 -20.09
C ILE A 266 11.81 1.43 -20.79
N GLY A 267 12.19 0.40 -20.04
CA GLY A 267 12.38 -0.95 -20.52
C GLY A 267 11.17 -1.83 -20.29
N PHE A 268 10.84 -2.68 -21.24
CA PHE A 268 9.77 -3.68 -21.08
C PHE A 268 10.04 -4.95 -21.92
N LEU A 269 9.36 -6.01 -21.57
CA LEU A 269 9.47 -7.30 -22.23
C LEU A 269 8.24 -7.61 -23.09
N ASN A 270 8.50 -8.24 -24.22
CA ASN A 270 7.52 -8.99 -25.00
C ASN A 270 7.97 -10.47 -25.05
N SER A 271 7.07 -11.39 -24.77
CA SER A 271 7.36 -12.84 -24.88
C SER A 271 6.78 -13.40 -26.17
N THR A 272 7.64 -14.03 -26.94
CA THR A 272 7.25 -14.79 -28.13
C THR A 272 7.24 -16.30 -27.82
N ALA A 273 6.84 -17.14 -28.80
CA ALA A 273 6.84 -18.58 -28.63
C ALA A 273 8.25 -19.20 -28.43
N ARG A 274 9.33 -18.49 -28.72
CA ARG A 274 10.69 -18.99 -28.65
C ARG A 274 11.57 -18.25 -27.64
N GLU A 275 11.39 -16.93 -27.49
CA GLU A 275 12.30 -16.06 -26.77
C GLU A 275 11.52 -14.88 -26.16
N ALA A 276 12.03 -14.29 -25.12
CA ALA A 276 11.61 -12.97 -24.69
C ALA A 276 12.42 -11.90 -25.45
N ARG A 277 11.82 -10.76 -25.69
CA ARG A 277 12.44 -9.61 -26.33
C ARG A 277 12.36 -8.42 -25.41
N PHE A 278 13.49 -7.78 -25.22
CA PHE A 278 13.58 -6.57 -24.40
C PHE A 278 13.58 -5.34 -25.30
N TYR A 279 12.62 -4.47 -25.02
CA TYR A 279 12.44 -3.20 -25.72
C TYR A 279 12.75 -2.03 -24.80
N GLU A 280 13.34 -1.01 -25.35
CA GLU A 280 13.57 0.27 -24.72
C GLU A 280 12.74 1.34 -25.44
N VAL A 281 11.99 2.13 -24.67
CA VAL A 281 11.15 3.21 -25.16
C VAL A 281 11.74 4.53 -24.69
N ALA A 282 12.03 5.40 -25.63
CA ALA A 282 12.51 6.76 -25.39
C ALA A 282 11.46 7.78 -25.83
N GLU A 283 11.58 9.00 -25.30
CA GLU A 283 10.83 10.19 -25.75
C GLU A 283 9.30 10.06 -25.65
N VAL A 284 8.79 9.35 -24.62
CA VAL A 284 7.35 9.24 -24.39
C VAL A 284 6.83 10.59 -23.92
N THR A 285 6.28 11.36 -24.85
CA THR A 285 5.65 12.66 -24.60
C THR A 285 4.32 12.77 -25.33
N THR A 286 3.52 13.77 -24.98
CA THR A 286 2.23 14.02 -25.64
C THR A 286 2.36 14.57 -27.07
N ARG A 287 3.55 14.90 -27.53
CA ARG A 287 3.80 15.59 -28.81
C ARG A 287 4.57 14.78 -29.83
N ASN A 288 5.37 13.81 -29.38
CA ASN A 288 6.24 13.03 -30.26
C ASN A 288 5.86 11.56 -30.21
N GLU A 289 5.97 10.89 -31.36
CA GLU A 289 5.91 9.43 -31.38
C GLU A 289 7.13 8.88 -30.63
N PRO A 290 6.93 7.90 -29.74
CA PRO A 290 8.05 7.33 -28.99
C PRO A 290 8.97 6.53 -29.90
N THR A 291 10.25 6.63 -29.65
CA THR A 291 11.24 5.76 -30.30
C THR A 291 11.33 4.45 -29.52
N VAL A 292 10.98 3.34 -30.16
CA VAL A 292 11.05 2.00 -29.54
C VAL A 292 12.13 1.19 -30.23
N VAL A 293 13.11 0.73 -29.44
CA VAL A 293 14.25 -0.06 -29.93
C VAL A 293 14.29 -1.41 -29.24
N GLU A 294 14.39 -2.49 -30.03
CA GLU A 294 14.64 -3.83 -29.51
C GLU A 294 16.13 -3.99 -29.18
N GLN A 295 16.44 -3.98 -27.87
CA GLN A 295 17.82 -4.09 -27.38
C GLN A 295 18.34 -5.53 -27.39
N SER A 296 17.46 -6.52 -27.27
CA SER A 296 17.82 -7.94 -27.27
C SER A 296 18.13 -8.52 -28.66
N LYS A 297 17.90 -7.78 -29.73
CA LYS A 297 17.97 -8.29 -31.11
C LYS A 297 19.27 -8.99 -31.47
N ILE A 298 20.41 -8.55 -30.96
CA ILE A 298 21.74 -9.10 -31.25
C ILE A 298 22.04 -10.34 -30.41
N ILE A 299 21.39 -10.50 -29.26
CA ILE A 299 21.62 -11.53 -28.24
C ILE A 299 20.34 -12.30 -27.93
N ALA A 300 19.41 -12.39 -28.87
CA ALA A 300 18.07 -12.98 -28.67
C ALA A 300 18.13 -14.40 -28.09
N GLU A 301 19.11 -15.20 -28.47
CA GLU A 301 19.31 -16.56 -27.97
C GLU A 301 19.61 -16.63 -26.44
N LEU A 302 20.05 -15.53 -25.83
CA LEU A 302 20.31 -15.46 -24.39
C LEU A 302 19.07 -15.12 -23.58
N PHE A 303 17.98 -14.69 -24.22
CA PHE A 303 16.74 -14.34 -23.57
C PHE A 303 15.77 -15.52 -23.58
N PRO A 304 15.63 -16.26 -22.47
CA PRO A 304 14.70 -17.38 -22.38
C PRO A 304 13.25 -16.89 -22.50
N GLN A 305 12.36 -17.76 -22.95
CA GLN A 305 10.95 -17.45 -23.23
C GLN A 305 10.20 -16.84 -22.01
N LYS A 306 10.49 -17.32 -20.81
CA LYS A 306 9.75 -16.95 -19.59
C LYS A 306 10.62 -16.13 -18.63
N ILE A 307 10.74 -14.86 -18.91
CA ILE A 307 11.26 -13.89 -17.95
C ILE A 307 10.07 -13.29 -17.21
N THR A 308 10.07 -13.42 -15.87
CA THR A 308 8.95 -13.01 -15.01
C THR A 308 9.22 -11.70 -14.27
N ASN A 309 10.48 -11.26 -14.22
CA ASN A 309 10.80 -10.03 -13.53
C ASN A 309 12.02 -9.37 -14.18
N VAL A 310 11.96 -8.02 -14.26
CA VAL A 310 13.06 -7.17 -14.70
C VAL A 310 13.34 -6.13 -13.64
N THR A 311 14.59 -5.93 -13.30
CA THR A 311 15.02 -4.91 -12.37
C THR A 311 16.21 -4.14 -12.94
N ALA A 312 16.20 -2.82 -12.78
CA ALA A 312 17.28 -1.94 -13.21
C ALA A 312 17.96 -1.27 -12.03
N SER A 313 19.26 -1.08 -12.14
CA SER A 313 20.04 -0.15 -11.33
C SER A 313 20.65 0.89 -12.25
N THR A 314 20.10 2.09 -12.25
CA THR A 314 20.61 3.22 -13.06
C THR A 314 21.97 3.70 -12.57
N GLU A 315 22.26 3.58 -11.28
CA GLU A 315 23.55 3.92 -10.69
C GLU A 315 24.69 3.01 -11.20
N ASN A 316 24.39 1.71 -11.37
CA ASN A 316 25.37 0.71 -11.80
C ASN A 316 25.26 0.35 -13.29
N ASN A 317 24.36 0.97 -14.05
CA ASN A 317 24.05 0.64 -15.43
C ASN A 317 23.80 -0.87 -15.62
N LEU A 318 23.00 -1.47 -14.73
CA LEU A 318 22.76 -2.91 -14.68
C LEU A 318 21.28 -3.22 -14.86
N LEU A 319 21.00 -4.20 -15.72
CA LEU A 319 19.69 -4.84 -15.86
C LEU A 319 19.79 -6.29 -15.40
N LEU A 320 18.86 -6.70 -14.54
CA LEU A 320 18.72 -8.07 -14.06
C LEU A 320 17.40 -8.65 -14.55
N PHE A 321 17.46 -9.84 -15.10
CA PHE A 321 16.31 -10.61 -15.57
C PHE A 321 16.17 -11.87 -14.72
N SER A 322 14.98 -12.11 -14.18
CA SER A 322 14.64 -13.30 -13.41
C SER A 322 13.79 -14.24 -14.25
N VAL A 323 14.16 -15.51 -14.27
CA VAL A 323 13.47 -16.58 -14.98
C VAL A 323 12.79 -17.49 -13.96
N ASP A 324 11.62 -18.02 -14.26
CA ASP A 324 10.99 -19.05 -13.44
C ASP A 324 11.85 -20.32 -13.45
N SER A 325 12.36 -20.70 -12.27
CA SER A 325 13.28 -21.83 -12.10
C SER A 325 12.65 -23.21 -12.37
N THR A 326 11.34 -23.29 -12.54
CA THR A 326 10.63 -24.56 -12.79
C THR A 326 10.85 -25.12 -14.20
N LEU A 327 11.54 -24.37 -15.10
CA LEU A 327 11.75 -24.72 -16.51
C LEU A 327 13.15 -25.25 -16.85
N HIS A 328 14.04 -25.44 -15.87
CA HIS A 328 15.37 -26.02 -16.11
C HIS A 328 15.41 -27.54 -15.99
N THR A 329 14.28 -28.24 -16.08
CA THR A 329 14.19 -29.70 -16.12
C THR A 329 13.49 -30.14 -17.39
N ALA A 330 14.14 -29.95 -18.54
CA ALA A 330 13.80 -30.64 -19.76
C ALA A 330 15.08 -30.82 -20.61
#